data_415bb44bf0648193529837a26264d06f
#
_entry.id   415bb44bf0648193529837a26264d06f
#
_cell.length_a   1.000
_cell.length_b   1.000
_cell.length_c   1.000
_cell.angle_alpha   90.00
_cell.angle_beta   90.00
_cell.angle_gamma   90.00
#
_symmetry.space_group_name_H-M   'P 1'
#
loop_
_entity.id
_entity.type
_entity.pdbx_description
1 polymer ?
#
loop_
_entity_poly.entity_id
_entity_poly.type
_entity_poly.pdbx_seq_one_letter_code
_entity_poly.pdbx_strand_id
1 'polypeptide(L)'
;MIDTKLILVEGPPGSGKTTTALKLAAEIANTGRPCQCFWEWDPNNPIAIGEDIHLDQVITTAIAREDDVLQQWQQLVDRQRTQDTVTIIESRFWQTGVMLMYVAGHPLEAVLESNRRLIAILQELQPVLVYFTIDDLRGFTMRTIQSKEEDWRRSGLPGSWAEHIFVAFEGQPWSVAHGATGPNGMIALLEDWALVAEQLYDRVPFPKIKIRNPYQDWNLALARLRTFLELA
;
A
#
# COMPACT_ATOMS: atom_id res chain seq x y z
N MET A 1 -3.21 22.15 10.09
CA MET A 1 -3.22 20.79 9.47
C MET A 1 -4.46 20.65 8.63
N ILE A 2 -4.34 20.06 7.45
CA ILE A 2 -5.49 19.75 6.57
C ILE A 2 -6.57 18.98 7.35
N ASP A 3 -7.84 19.30 7.09
CA ASP A 3 -8.97 18.62 7.77
C ASP A 3 -9.17 17.23 7.14
N THR A 4 -8.57 16.23 7.77
CA THR A 4 -8.70 14.82 7.37
C THR A 4 -8.75 13.92 8.60
N LYS A 5 -9.49 12.82 8.49
CA LYS A 5 -9.49 11.73 9.49
C LYS A 5 -8.75 10.49 8.99
N LEU A 6 -8.34 10.47 7.72
CA LEU A 6 -7.68 9.31 7.11
C LEU A 6 -6.56 9.74 6.16
N ILE A 7 -5.35 9.27 6.41
CA ILE A 7 -4.21 9.41 5.50
C ILE A 7 -3.85 8.02 4.97
N LEU A 8 -3.90 7.88 3.66
CA LEU A 8 -3.53 6.67 2.93
C LEU A 8 -2.12 6.83 2.38
N VAL A 9 -1.24 5.86 2.62
CA VAL A 9 0.15 5.90 2.15
C VAL A 9 0.40 4.69 1.27
N GLU A 10 0.63 4.93 -0.03
CA GLU A 10 0.79 3.91 -1.05
C GLU A 10 2.09 4.09 -1.85
N GLY A 11 2.53 3.03 -2.51
CA GLY A 11 3.73 3.03 -3.34
C GLY A 11 4.45 1.68 -3.37
N PRO A 12 5.50 1.51 -4.18
CA PRO A 12 6.18 0.24 -4.34
C PRO A 12 6.90 -0.22 -3.06
N PRO A 13 7.18 -1.53 -2.92
CA PRO A 13 7.97 -2.07 -1.82
C PRO A 13 9.32 -1.35 -1.67
N GLY A 14 9.71 -1.07 -0.43
CA GLY A 14 10.99 -0.40 -0.13
C GLY A 14 10.99 1.12 -0.36
N SER A 15 9.93 1.73 -0.89
CA SER A 15 9.86 3.18 -1.15
C SER A 15 9.79 4.07 0.10
N GLY A 16 9.83 3.50 1.31
CA GLY A 16 9.83 4.22 2.57
C GLY A 16 8.46 4.61 3.13
N LYS A 17 7.40 3.98 2.64
CA LYS A 17 6.02 4.18 3.11
C LYS A 17 5.90 4.08 4.63
N THR A 18 6.33 2.96 5.20
CA THR A 18 6.24 2.69 6.64
C THR A 18 7.00 3.74 7.47
N THR A 19 8.24 4.04 7.09
CA THR A 19 9.04 5.07 7.77
C THR A 19 8.35 6.44 7.72
N THR A 20 7.76 6.79 6.58
CA THR A 20 7.04 8.05 6.42
C THR A 20 5.75 8.08 7.22
N ALA A 21 4.96 7.01 7.17
CA ALA A 21 3.70 6.90 7.93
C ALA A 21 3.94 7.07 9.44
N LEU A 22 4.96 6.41 10.00
CA LEU A 22 5.32 6.51 11.41
C LEU A 22 5.82 7.93 11.78
N LYS A 23 6.61 8.57 10.91
CA LYS A 23 7.05 9.96 11.13
C LYS A 23 5.89 10.94 11.10
N LEU A 24 4.99 10.82 10.12
CA LEU A 24 3.80 11.66 10.04
C LEU A 24 2.90 11.47 11.26
N ALA A 25 2.73 10.24 11.74
CA ALA A 25 1.94 9.98 12.94
C ALA A 25 2.52 10.70 14.18
N ALA A 26 3.84 10.65 14.36
CA ALA A 26 4.50 11.34 15.45
C ALA A 26 4.37 12.89 15.31
N GLU A 27 4.51 13.43 14.11
CA GLU A 27 4.38 14.86 13.84
C GLU A 27 2.94 15.34 14.08
N ILE A 28 1.93 14.60 13.65
CA ILE A 28 0.52 14.91 13.90
C ILE A 28 0.22 14.88 15.40
N ALA A 29 0.67 13.84 16.10
CA ALA A 29 0.50 13.74 17.55
C ALA A 29 1.14 14.93 18.30
N ASN A 30 2.29 15.44 17.84
CA ASN A 30 2.95 16.61 18.40
C ASN A 30 2.15 17.91 18.20
N THR A 31 1.20 17.98 17.27
CA THR A 31 0.27 19.11 17.15
C THR A 31 -0.85 19.08 18.19
N GLY A 32 -0.92 18.03 19.02
CA GLY A 32 -1.99 17.79 20.00
C GLY A 32 -3.19 17.04 19.44
N ARG A 33 -3.22 16.68 18.16
CA ARG A 33 -4.29 15.91 17.55
C ARG A 33 -4.00 14.41 17.71
N PRO A 34 -4.91 13.60 18.26
CA PRO A 34 -4.72 12.15 18.36
C PRO A 34 -4.46 11.53 16.99
N CYS A 35 -3.45 10.67 16.90
CA CYS A 35 -3.10 9.99 15.67
C CYS A 35 -2.77 8.53 15.95
N GLN A 36 -3.25 7.63 15.08
CA GLN A 36 -2.88 6.22 15.06
C GLN A 36 -2.37 5.85 13.68
N CYS A 37 -1.40 4.95 13.62
CA CYS A 37 -0.78 4.51 12.38
C CYS A 37 -0.75 2.99 12.32
N PHE A 38 -1.29 2.44 11.25
CA PHE A 38 -1.28 1.02 10.94
C PHE A 38 -0.44 0.78 9.69
N TRP A 39 0.67 0.07 9.88
CA TRP A 39 1.53 -0.35 8.77
C TRP A 39 1.07 -1.71 8.21
N GLU A 40 1.61 -2.10 7.07
CA GLU A 40 1.15 -3.27 6.31
C GLU A 40 1.02 -4.56 7.14
N TRP A 41 1.99 -4.84 8.00
CA TRP A 41 2.05 -6.05 8.83
C TRP A 41 1.71 -5.80 10.30
N ASP A 42 1.03 -4.72 10.61
CA ASP A 42 0.57 -4.45 11.97
C ASP A 42 -0.55 -5.44 12.33
N PRO A 43 -0.39 -6.24 13.40
CA PRO A 43 -1.41 -7.20 13.82
C PRO A 43 -2.75 -6.55 14.21
N ASN A 44 -2.74 -5.26 14.53
CA ASN A 44 -3.94 -4.50 14.87
C ASN A 44 -4.51 -3.73 13.67
N ASN A 45 -3.98 -3.96 12.45
CA ASN A 45 -4.48 -3.26 11.27
C ASN A 45 -5.97 -3.57 11.07
N PRO A 46 -6.85 -2.54 11.02
CA PRO A 46 -8.29 -2.75 10.88
C PRO A 46 -8.69 -3.35 9.54
N ILE A 47 -7.77 -3.35 8.56
CA ILE A 47 -7.95 -3.95 7.24
C ILE A 47 -7.06 -5.19 7.19
N ALA A 48 -7.57 -6.27 7.74
CA ALA A 48 -6.84 -7.53 7.85
C ALA A 48 -7.02 -8.40 6.58
N ILE A 49 -5.98 -9.11 6.20
CA ILE A 49 -6.03 -10.15 5.14
C ILE A 49 -6.14 -11.55 5.78
N GLY A 50 -6.68 -11.68 6.98
CA GLY A 50 -6.75 -12.95 7.70
C GLY A 50 -5.44 -13.30 8.43
N GLU A 51 -5.56 -13.68 9.70
CA GLU A 51 -4.41 -13.88 10.60
C GLU A 51 -3.63 -15.18 10.35
N ASP A 52 -4.22 -16.17 9.65
CA ASP A 52 -3.66 -17.53 9.49
C ASP A 52 -3.38 -17.91 8.02
N ILE A 53 -3.23 -16.96 7.13
CA ILE A 53 -3.15 -17.25 5.70
C ILE A 53 -1.69 -17.17 5.24
N HIS A 54 -1.12 -18.28 4.75
CA HIS A 54 0.13 -18.29 4.01
C HIS A 54 0.03 -17.36 2.79
N LEU A 55 1.13 -16.71 2.43
CA LEU A 55 1.15 -15.68 1.38
C LEU A 55 0.55 -16.16 0.04
N ASP A 56 0.73 -17.44 -0.31
CA ASP A 56 0.14 -18.10 -1.47
C ASP A 56 -1.39 -18.23 -1.40
N GLN A 57 -1.95 -18.31 -0.19
CA GLN A 57 -3.39 -18.36 0.06
C GLN A 57 -4.00 -16.95 0.16
N VAL A 58 -3.20 -15.93 0.52
CA VAL A 58 -3.65 -14.53 0.66
C VAL A 58 -4.32 -14.06 -0.62
N ILE A 59 -3.70 -14.30 -1.77
CA ILE A 59 -4.19 -13.81 -3.05
C ILE A 59 -5.53 -14.47 -3.38
N THR A 60 -5.61 -15.80 -3.29
CA THR A 60 -6.85 -16.56 -3.57
C THR A 60 -7.97 -16.19 -2.59
N THR A 61 -7.63 -15.98 -1.33
CA THR A 61 -8.59 -15.65 -0.27
C THR A 61 -9.07 -14.19 -0.36
N ALA A 62 -8.19 -13.25 -0.66
CA ALA A 62 -8.54 -11.84 -0.77
C ALA A 62 -9.51 -11.58 -1.94
N ILE A 63 -9.34 -12.30 -3.07
CA ILE A 63 -10.25 -12.20 -4.22
C ILE A 63 -11.64 -12.74 -3.88
N ALA A 64 -11.69 -13.88 -3.18
CA ALA A 64 -12.96 -14.49 -2.75
C ALA A 64 -13.69 -13.62 -1.69
N ARG A 65 -13.05 -12.55 -1.18
CA ARG A 65 -13.52 -11.74 -0.06
C ARG A 65 -13.47 -10.24 -0.34
N GLU A 66 -13.62 -9.80 -1.61
CA GLU A 66 -13.68 -8.37 -1.92
C GLU A 66 -14.71 -7.65 -1.04
N ASP A 67 -15.91 -8.23 -0.89
CA ASP A 67 -16.95 -7.64 -0.06
C ASP A 67 -16.56 -7.61 1.43
N ASP A 68 -15.81 -8.59 1.94
CA ASP A 68 -15.31 -8.58 3.31
C ASP A 68 -14.29 -7.45 3.52
N VAL A 69 -13.40 -7.21 2.55
CA VAL A 69 -12.45 -6.09 2.59
C VAL A 69 -13.18 -4.75 2.57
N LEU A 70 -14.16 -4.59 1.70
CA LEU A 70 -14.99 -3.38 1.66
C LEU A 70 -15.78 -3.19 2.95
N GLN A 71 -16.26 -4.27 3.57
CA GLN A 71 -16.94 -4.22 4.87
C GLN A 71 -16.00 -3.78 5.99
N GLN A 72 -14.74 -4.23 6.01
CA GLN A 72 -13.74 -3.76 6.99
C GLN A 72 -13.49 -2.25 6.85
N TRP A 73 -13.36 -1.76 5.62
CA TRP A 73 -13.25 -0.33 5.36
C TRP A 73 -14.49 0.44 5.84
N GLN A 74 -15.70 -0.09 5.61
CA GLN A 74 -16.94 0.51 6.13
C GLN A 74 -16.96 0.55 7.66
N GLN A 75 -16.53 -0.52 8.32
CA GLN A 75 -16.42 -0.56 9.79
C GLN A 75 -15.38 0.44 10.32
N LEU A 76 -14.29 0.66 9.61
CA LEU A 76 -13.33 1.72 9.94
C LEU A 76 -13.99 3.09 9.84
N VAL A 77 -14.69 3.38 8.76
CA VAL A 77 -15.42 4.65 8.57
C VAL A 77 -16.42 4.87 9.69
N ASP A 78 -17.25 3.87 10.01
CA ASP A 78 -18.27 3.96 11.06
C ASP A 78 -17.68 4.28 12.44
N ARG A 79 -16.51 3.74 12.74
CA ARG A 79 -15.79 4.05 13.98
C ARG A 79 -15.17 5.44 13.97
N GLN A 80 -14.53 5.81 12.88
CA GLN A 80 -13.74 7.04 12.78
C GLN A 80 -14.58 8.31 12.60
N ARG A 81 -15.75 8.23 11.97
CA ARG A 81 -16.59 9.42 11.72
C ARG A 81 -16.94 10.20 12.98
N THR A 82 -17.05 9.51 14.14
CA THR A 82 -17.39 10.12 15.44
C THR A 82 -16.17 10.48 16.28
N GLN A 83 -14.95 10.16 15.83
CA GLN A 83 -13.71 10.41 16.56
C GLN A 83 -12.95 11.59 15.95
N ASP A 84 -12.20 12.32 16.78
CA ASP A 84 -11.26 13.35 16.30
C ASP A 84 -9.82 12.81 16.23
N THR A 85 -9.68 11.56 15.82
CA THR A 85 -8.39 10.90 15.65
C THR A 85 -8.06 10.83 14.17
N VAL A 86 -6.82 11.15 13.81
CA VAL A 86 -6.31 10.87 12.47
C VAL A 86 -5.83 9.43 12.41
N THR A 87 -6.29 8.68 11.42
CA THR A 87 -5.79 7.33 11.14
C THR A 87 -4.89 7.36 9.90
N ILE A 88 -3.69 6.82 10.02
CA ILE A 88 -2.79 6.59 8.89
C ILE A 88 -2.82 5.09 8.59
N ILE A 89 -3.10 4.74 7.34
CA ILE A 89 -3.07 3.36 6.86
C ILE A 89 -2.07 3.25 5.70
N GLU A 90 -1.11 2.37 5.88
CA GLU A 90 -0.03 2.12 4.91
C GLU A 90 -0.27 0.80 4.18
N SER A 91 -0.17 0.83 2.84
CA SER A 91 -0.21 -0.35 1.94
C SER A 91 -1.51 -1.18 1.99
N ARG A 92 -2.64 -0.61 2.38
CA ARG A 92 -3.93 -1.33 2.42
C ARG A 92 -4.97 -0.79 1.45
N PHE A 93 -4.81 0.41 0.97
CA PHE A 93 -5.78 1.03 0.07
C PHE A 93 -5.79 0.36 -1.30
N TRP A 94 -4.61 0.13 -1.88
CA TRP A 94 -4.50 -0.54 -3.18
C TRP A 94 -3.87 -1.94 -3.10
N GLN A 95 -2.85 -2.14 -2.28
CA GLN A 95 -2.08 -3.39 -2.31
C GLN A 95 -2.88 -4.59 -1.78
N THR A 96 -3.83 -4.39 -0.89
CA THR A 96 -4.56 -5.49 -0.24
C THR A 96 -5.75 -5.99 -1.04
N GLY A 97 -6.55 -5.12 -1.61
CA GLY A 97 -7.75 -5.53 -2.36
C GLY A 97 -7.53 -5.41 -3.86
N VAL A 98 -7.29 -4.20 -4.30
CA VAL A 98 -7.28 -3.82 -5.73
C VAL A 98 -6.14 -4.49 -6.51
N MET A 99 -4.92 -4.50 -5.96
CA MET A 99 -3.77 -5.17 -6.59
C MET A 99 -3.96 -6.68 -6.64
N LEU A 100 -4.52 -7.28 -5.58
CA LEU A 100 -4.74 -8.73 -5.54
C LEU A 100 -5.75 -9.18 -6.60
N MET A 101 -6.80 -8.40 -6.87
CA MET A 101 -7.71 -8.66 -7.99
C MET A 101 -6.96 -8.63 -9.34
N TYR A 102 -6.08 -7.64 -9.52
CA TYR A 102 -5.27 -7.54 -10.74
C TYR A 102 -4.35 -8.76 -10.92
N VAL A 103 -3.64 -9.15 -9.87
CA VAL A 103 -2.76 -10.34 -9.87
C VAL A 103 -3.53 -11.63 -10.16
N ALA A 104 -4.77 -11.71 -9.68
CA ALA A 104 -5.69 -12.82 -9.96
C ALA A 104 -6.29 -12.81 -11.37
N GLY A 105 -5.88 -11.88 -12.22
CA GLY A 105 -6.31 -11.83 -13.60
C GLY A 105 -7.69 -11.24 -13.83
N HIS A 106 -8.26 -10.50 -12.87
CA HIS A 106 -9.50 -9.78 -13.12
C HIS A 106 -9.30 -8.72 -14.21
N PRO A 107 -10.31 -8.49 -15.07
CA PRO A 107 -10.26 -7.41 -16.05
C PRO A 107 -10.01 -6.05 -15.37
N LEU A 108 -9.26 -5.17 -16.04
CA LEU A 108 -8.91 -3.85 -15.51
C LEU A 108 -10.16 -3.05 -15.10
N GLU A 109 -11.25 -3.16 -15.84
CA GLU A 109 -12.52 -2.51 -15.53
C GLU A 109 -13.09 -2.94 -14.18
N ALA A 110 -12.97 -4.23 -13.82
CA ALA A 110 -13.40 -4.74 -12.51
C ALA A 110 -12.50 -4.20 -11.39
N VAL A 111 -11.19 -4.13 -11.63
CA VAL A 111 -10.21 -3.54 -10.69
C VAL A 111 -10.51 -2.05 -10.44
N LEU A 112 -10.80 -1.30 -11.50
CA LEU A 112 -11.17 0.12 -11.42
C LEU A 112 -12.52 0.32 -10.70
N GLU A 113 -13.49 -0.56 -10.91
CA GLU A 113 -14.79 -0.51 -10.25
C GLU A 113 -14.67 -0.82 -8.76
N SER A 114 -13.87 -1.82 -8.37
CA SER A 114 -13.58 -2.11 -6.96
C SER A 114 -12.96 -0.91 -6.26
N ASN A 115 -11.98 -0.27 -6.89
CA ASN A 115 -11.40 0.98 -6.36
C ASN A 115 -12.44 2.11 -6.25
N ARG A 116 -13.36 2.24 -7.18
CA ARG A 116 -14.44 3.23 -7.13
C ARG A 116 -15.37 2.98 -5.94
N ARG A 117 -15.74 1.71 -5.68
CA ARG A 117 -16.53 1.31 -4.51
C ARG A 117 -15.82 1.68 -3.20
N LEU A 118 -14.53 1.37 -3.12
CA LEU A 118 -13.69 1.70 -1.97
C LEU A 118 -13.60 3.22 -1.74
N ILE A 119 -13.37 4.00 -2.77
CA ILE A 119 -13.35 5.48 -2.71
C ILE A 119 -14.68 6.01 -2.17
N ALA A 120 -15.81 5.49 -2.63
CA ALA A 120 -17.13 5.92 -2.17
C ALA A 120 -17.34 5.68 -0.66
N ILE A 121 -16.84 4.57 -0.14
CA ILE A 121 -16.87 4.27 1.31
C ILE A 121 -16.04 5.29 2.09
N LEU A 122 -14.84 5.61 1.61
CA LEU A 122 -13.87 6.42 2.37
C LEU A 122 -14.17 7.92 2.39
N GLN A 123 -14.99 8.44 1.49
CA GLN A 123 -15.23 9.87 1.33
C GLN A 123 -15.67 10.58 2.61
N GLU A 124 -16.40 9.90 3.48
CA GLU A 124 -16.88 10.46 4.77
C GLU A 124 -15.74 10.86 5.71
N LEU A 125 -14.55 10.26 5.57
CA LEU A 125 -13.38 10.57 6.38
C LEU A 125 -12.51 11.69 5.80
N GLN A 126 -12.93 12.30 4.69
CA GLN A 126 -12.14 13.32 3.98
C GLN A 126 -10.70 12.84 3.73
N PRO A 127 -10.51 11.68 3.09
CA PRO A 127 -9.22 11.04 3.01
C PRO A 127 -8.21 11.86 2.22
N VAL A 128 -6.94 11.63 2.51
CA VAL A 128 -5.80 12.19 1.79
C VAL A 128 -4.93 11.04 1.31
N LEU A 129 -4.45 11.09 0.07
CA LEU A 129 -3.56 10.08 -0.49
C LEU A 129 -2.14 10.61 -0.67
N VAL A 130 -1.18 9.93 -0.05
CA VAL A 130 0.25 10.05 -0.30
C VAL A 130 0.70 8.87 -1.15
N TYR A 131 1.14 9.14 -2.37
CA TYR A 131 1.58 8.10 -3.30
C TYR A 131 3.04 8.28 -3.68
N PHE A 132 3.86 7.29 -3.34
CA PHE A 132 5.27 7.24 -3.70
C PHE A 132 5.46 6.57 -5.06
N THR A 133 6.27 7.19 -5.92
CA THR A 133 6.62 6.65 -7.23
C THR A 133 8.13 6.60 -7.41
N ILE A 134 8.58 5.65 -8.22
CA ILE A 134 9.99 5.40 -8.51
C ILE A 134 10.17 5.35 -10.03
N ASP A 135 11.02 6.19 -10.59
CA ASP A 135 11.24 6.29 -12.04
C ASP A 135 11.96 5.05 -12.59
N ASP A 136 13.09 4.67 -11.97
CA ASP A 136 13.79 3.44 -12.25
C ASP A 136 13.27 2.33 -11.32
N LEU A 137 12.02 1.90 -11.52
CA LEU A 137 11.40 0.92 -10.66
C LEU A 137 12.14 -0.43 -10.70
N ARG A 138 12.61 -0.84 -11.88
CA ARG A 138 13.38 -2.07 -12.05
C ARG A 138 14.66 -2.05 -11.22
N GLY A 139 15.53 -1.07 -11.44
CA GLY A 139 16.79 -0.96 -10.70
C GLY A 139 16.58 -0.75 -9.21
N PHE A 140 15.56 0.00 -8.83
CA PHE A 140 15.18 0.19 -7.43
C PHE A 140 14.72 -1.12 -6.78
N THR A 141 13.85 -1.89 -7.44
CA THR A 141 13.35 -3.17 -6.93
C THR A 141 14.47 -4.19 -6.80
N MET A 142 15.39 -4.26 -7.77
CA MET A 142 16.57 -5.13 -7.66
C MET A 142 17.43 -4.80 -6.44
N ARG A 143 17.71 -3.53 -6.18
CA ARG A 143 18.46 -3.10 -4.98
C ARG A 143 17.69 -3.43 -3.69
N THR A 144 16.37 -3.26 -3.69
CA THR A 144 15.51 -3.61 -2.55
C THR A 144 15.57 -5.10 -2.25
N ILE A 145 15.48 -5.95 -3.28
CA ILE A 145 15.62 -7.41 -3.15
C ILE A 145 16.99 -7.75 -2.54
N GLN A 146 18.08 -7.20 -3.07
CA GLN A 146 19.43 -7.44 -2.54
C GLN A 146 19.55 -7.07 -1.06
N SER A 147 19.04 -5.90 -0.67
CA SER A 147 19.05 -5.46 0.73
C SER A 147 18.23 -6.41 1.63
N LYS A 148 17.05 -6.84 1.17
CA LYS A 148 16.19 -7.77 1.91
C LYS A 148 16.81 -9.16 2.04
N GLU A 149 17.50 -9.65 1.02
CA GLU A 149 18.26 -10.90 1.08
C GLU A 149 19.39 -10.84 2.11
N GLU A 150 20.09 -9.70 2.21
CA GLU A 150 21.10 -9.50 3.23
C GLU A 150 20.51 -9.53 4.65
N ASP A 151 19.38 -8.84 4.87
CA ASP A 151 18.68 -8.81 6.15
C ASP A 151 18.16 -10.20 6.52
N TRP A 152 17.57 -10.93 5.55
CA TRP A 152 17.09 -12.30 5.73
C TRP A 152 18.21 -13.25 6.18
N ARG A 153 19.35 -13.18 5.50
CA ARG A 153 20.53 -13.98 5.85
C ARG A 153 21.08 -13.65 7.25
N ARG A 154 21.12 -12.35 7.61
CA ARG A 154 21.53 -11.91 8.95
C ARG A 154 20.58 -12.41 10.04
N SER A 155 19.31 -12.55 9.75
CA SER A 155 18.29 -13.06 10.68
C SER A 155 18.37 -14.59 10.87
N GLY A 156 19.21 -15.30 10.12
CA GLY A 156 19.37 -16.76 10.21
C GLY A 156 18.15 -17.55 9.72
N LEU A 157 17.26 -16.94 8.97
CA LEU A 157 16.08 -17.61 8.41
C LEU A 157 16.48 -18.52 7.22
N PRO A 158 15.84 -19.69 7.05
CA PRO A 158 16.15 -20.59 5.96
C PRO A 158 15.65 -20.07 4.60
N GLY A 159 16.29 -20.50 3.52
CA GLY A 159 15.93 -20.09 2.15
C GLY A 159 16.32 -18.65 1.83
N SER A 160 15.63 -18.03 0.88
CA SER A 160 15.83 -16.64 0.50
C SER A 160 14.55 -15.83 0.71
N TRP A 161 14.71 -14.54 0.99
CA TRP A 161 13.58 -13.61 1.08
C TRP A 161 12.80 -13.55 -0.24
N ALA A 162 13.52 -13.53 -1.36
CA ALA A 162 12.92 -13.49 -2.68
C ALA A 162 12.06 -14.73 -2.95
N GLU A 163 12.57 -15.93 -2.68
CA GLU A 163 11.81 -17.18 -2.83
C GLU A 163 10.54 -17.15 -1.95
N HIS A 164 10.67 -16.70 -0.71
CA HIS A 164 9.53 -16.63 0.21
C HIS A 164 8.42 -15.70 -0.27
N ILE A 165 8.77 -14.56 -0.86
CA ILE A 165 7.79 -13.59 -1.36
C ILE A 165 7.29 -13.97 -2.76
N PHE A 166 8.16 -14.44 -3.66
CA PHE A 166 7.81 -14.65 -5.08
C PHE A 166 6.92 -15.87 -5.28
N VAL A 167 7.06 -16.89 -4.46
CA VAL A 167 6.24 -18.11 -4.51
C VAL A 167 4.73 -17.77 -4.47
N ALA A 168 4.36 -16.71 -3.76
CA ALA A 168 2.98 -16.27 -3.66
C ALA A 168 2.41 -15.72 -4.99
N PHE A 169 3.28 -15.25 -5.87
CA PHE A 169 2.89 -14.60 -7.13
C PHE A 169 3.05 -15.50 -8.36
N GLU A 170 3.97 -16.46 -8.35
CA GLU A 170 4.32 -17.28 -9.52
C GLU A 170 3.15 -18.09 -10.09
N GLY A 171 2.30 -18.64 -9.25
CA GLY A 171 1.15 -19.44 -9.66
C GLY A 171 -0.11 -18.64 -10.01
N GLN A 172 -0.06 -17.32 -9.89
CA GLN A 172 -1.23 -16.48 -10.08
C GLN A 172 -1.55 -16.26 -11.57
N PRO A 173 -2.83 -16.05 -11.92
CA PRO A 173 -3.26 -15.89 -13.31
C PRO A 173 -2.48 -14.84 -14.09
N TRP A 174 -2.17 -13.69 -13.49
CA TRP A 174 -1.34 -12.67 -14.15
C TRP A 174 0.05 -13.24 -14.50
N SER A 175 0.73 -13.86 -13.53
CA SER A 175 2.07 -14.41 -13.72
C SER A 175 2.09 -15.52 -14.76
N VAL A 176 1.09 -16.41 -14.74
CA VAL A 176 0.95 -17.48 -15.73
C VAL A 176 0.75 -16.91 -17.14
N ALA A 177 -0.13 -15.91 -17.29
CA ALA A 177 -0.40 -15.28 -18.58
C ALA A 177 0.81 -14.54 -19.16
N HIS A 178 1.73 -14.06 -18.32
CA HIS A 178 2.93 -13.32 -18.74
C HIS A 178 4.21 -14.17 -18.71
N GLY A 179 4.13 -15.46 -18.34
CA GLY A 179 5.32 -16.31 -18.17
C GLY A 179 6.28 -15.77 -17.09
N ALA A 180 5.74 -15.07 -16.10
CA ALA A 180 6.51 -14.36 -15.10
C ALA A 180 6.90 -15.30 -13.95
N THR A 181 8.21 -15.47 -13.71
CA THR A 181 8.76 -16.33 -12.66
C THR A 181 9.92 -15.67 -11.94
N GLY A 182 10.13 -16.04 -10.69
CA GLY A 182 11.24 -15.57 -9.87
C GLY A 182 11.34 -14.03 -9.74
N PRO A 183 12.51 -13.52 -9.34
CA PRO A 183 12.72 -12.08 -9.14
C PRO A 183 12.38 -11.20 -10.33
N ASN A 184 12.68 -11.66 -11.54
CA ASN A 184 12.35 -10.91 -12.76
C ASN A 184 10.83 -10.86 -13.02
N GLY A 185 10.12 -11.94 -12.72
CA GLY A 185 8.66 -11.98 -12.79
C GLY A 185 8.01 -11.00 -11.82
N MET A 186 8.52 -10.93 -10.59
CA MET A 186 8.05 -9.95 -9.60
C MET A 186 8.32 -8.50 -10.04
N ILE A 187 9.50 -8.23 -10.61
CA ILE A 187 9.81 -6.90 -11.14
C ILE A 187 8.85 -6.55 -12.27
N ALA A 188 8.59 -7.47 -13.21
CA ALA A 188 7.64 -7.25 -14.30
C ALA A 188 6.22 -6.98 -13.79
N LEU A 189 5.77 -7.71 -12.75
CA LEU A 189 4.48 -7.46 -12.11
C LEU A 189 4.42 -6.06 -11.49
N LEU A 190 5.46 -5.62 -10.79
CA LEU A 190 5.48 -4.29 -10.18
C LEU A 190 5.54 -3.17 -11.22
N GLU A 191 6.26 -3.37 -12.34
CA GLU A 191 6.29 -2.42 -13.46
C GLU A 191 4.91 -2.28 -14.10
N ASP A 192 4.22 -3.39 -14.34
CA ASP A 192 2.88 -3.41 -14.91
C ASP A 192 1.84 -2.84 -13.94
N TRP A 193 1.91 -3.25 -12.66
CA TRP A 193 1.08 -2.67 -11.62
C TRP A 193 1.26 -1.16 -11.47
N ALA A 194 2.46 -0.63 -11.63
CA ALA A 194 2.70 0.81 -11.57
C ALA A 194 1.88 1.58 -12.62
N LEU A 195 1.67 1.00 -13.82
CA LEU A 195 0.81 1.61 -14.85
C LEU A 195 -0.66 1.61 -14.45
N VAL A 196 -1.11 0.56 -13.77
CA VAL A 196 -2.47 0.49 -13.21
C VAL A 196 -2.63 1.48 -12.06
N ALA A 197 -1.65 1.54 -11.16
CA ALA A 197 -1.66 2.46 -10.01
C ALA A 197 -1.69 3.93 -10.43
N GLU A 198 -1.04 4.30 -11.54
CA GLU A 198 -1.17 5.64 -12.13
C GLU A 198 -2.61 5.94 -12.57
N GLN A 199 -3.28 4.99 -13.22
CA GLN A 199 -4.69 5.15 -13.61
C GLN A 199 -5.62 5.24 -12.39
N LEU A 200 -5.34 4.48 -11.33
CA LEU A 200 -6.06 4.56 -10.05
C LEU A 200 -5.84 5.93 -9.40
N TYR A 201 -4.58 6.39 -9.35
CA TYR A 201 -4.24 7.69 -8.80
C TYR A 201 -5.02 8.83 -9.47
N ASP A 202 -5.08 8.83 -10.80
CA ASP A 202 -5.78 9.87 -11.54
C ASP A 202 -7.29 9.93 -11.21
N ARG A 203 -7.90 8.78 -10.88
CA ARG A 203 -9.33 8.65 -10.54
C ARG A 203 -9.67 8.95 -9.07
N VAL A 204 -8.68 9.07 -8.19
CA VAL A 204 -8.91 9.46 -6.79
C VAL A 204 -9.40 10.91 -6.73
N PRO A 205 -10.59 11.21 -6.17
CA PRO A 205 -11.17 12.55 -6.17
C PRO A 205 -10.74 13.44 -4.99
N PHE A 206 -10.21 12.84 -3.92
CA PHE A 206 -9.80 13.56 -2.72
C PHE A 206 -8.37 14.13 -2.83
N PRO A 207 -7.94 15.03 -1.91
CA PRO A 207 -6.60 15.60 -1.91
C PRO A 207 -5.52 14.53 -1.99
N LYS A 208 -4.58 14.69 -2.88
CA LYS A 208 -3.53 13.69 -3.13
C LYS A 208 -2.22 14.34 -3.51
N ILE A 209 -1.13 13.71 -3.09
CA ILE A 209 0.22 14.12 -3.45
C ILE A 209 1.04 12.93 -3.96
N LYS A 210 1.76 13.16 -5.05
CA LYS A 210 2.73 12.21 -5.58
C LYS A 210 4.14 12.64 -5.17
N ILE A 211 4.85 11.76 -4.49
CA ILE A 211 6.24 11.94 -4.08
C ILE A 211 7.11 11.03 -4.95
N ARG A 212 7.83 11.65 -5.86
CA ARG A 212 8.67 10.96 -6.84
C ARG A 212 10.07 10.74 -6.28
N ASN A 213 10.60 9.52 -6.38
CA ASN A 213 11.94 9.14 -5.94
C ASN A 213 12.30 9.61 -4.52
N PRO A 214 11.50 9.33 -3.48
CA PRO A 214 11.71 9.87 -2.13
C PRO A 214 13.09 9.54 -1.57
N TYR A 215 13.66 8.41 -1.96
CA TYR A 215 14.98 7.94 -1.52
C TYR A 215 16.15 8.82 -1.95
N GLN A 216 15.98 9.69 -2.95
CA GLN A 216 17.02 10.62 -3.41
C GLN A 216 17.21 11.78 -2.45
N ASP A 217 16.13 12.28 -1.86
CA ASP A 217 16.15 13.33 -0.82
C ASP A 217 14.93 13.20 0.11
N TRP A 218 15.13 12.48 1.20
CA TRP A 218 14.10 12.27 2.23
C TRP A 218 13.67 13.57 2.90
N ASN A 219 14.59 14.52 3.09
CA ASN A 219 14.26 15.79 3.75
C ASN A 219 13.33 16.61 2.87
N LEU A 220 13.60 16.66 1.57
CA LEU A 220 12.73 17.34 0.60
C LEU A 220 11.37 16.64 0.51
N ALA A 221 11.35 15.30 0.47
CA ALA A 221 10.10 14.54 0.44
C ALA A 221 9.22 14.84 1.67
N LEU A 222 9.82 14.81 2.87
CA LEU A 222 9.12 15.14 4.12
C LEU A 222 8.67 16.60 4.17
N ALA A 223 9.50 17.55 3.71
CA ALA A 223 9.12 18.96 3.65
C ALA A 223 7.89 19.18 2.75
N ARG A 224 7.85 18.54 1.59
CA ARG A 224 6.68 18.58 0.68
C ARG A 224 5.43 17.99 1.33
N LEU A 225 5.57 16.87 2.05
CA LEU A 225 4.44 16.25 2.77
C LEU A 225 3.92 17.14 3.89
N ARG A 226 4.83 17.78 4.68
CA ARG A 226 4.43 18.73 5.73
C ARG A 226 3.65 19.91 5.14
N THR A 227 4.16 20.49 4.06
CA THR A 227 3.47 21.59 3.37
C THR A 227 2.09 21.14 2.87
N PHE A 228 2.01 19.98 2.25
CA PHE A 228 0.75 19.43 1.72
C PHE A 228 -0.26 19.14 2.82
N LEU A 229 0.18 18.59 3.96
CA LEU A 229 -0.65 18.28 5.12
C LEU A 229 -0.83 19.48 6.07
N GLU A 230 -0.24 20.63 5.75
CA GLU A 230 -0.25 21.84 6.59
C GLU A 230 0.25 21.55 8.02
N LEU A 231 1.27 20.71 8.13
CA LEU A 231 1.99 20.44 9.38
C LEU A 231 3.12 21.47 9.49
N ALA A 232 2.81 22.61 10.08
CA ALA A 232 3.78 23.69 10.29
C ALA A 232 4.52 23.53 11.63
#